data_6cd6b09d56c152e635770228a919f41f
#
_entry.id   6cd6b09d56c152e635770228a919f41f
#
_cell.length_a   1.000
_cell.length_b   1.000
_cell.length_c   1.000
_cell.angle_alpha   90.00
_cell.angle_beta   90.00
_cell.angle_gamma   90.00
#
_symmetry.space_group_name_H-M   'P 1'
#
loop_
_entity.id
_entity.type
_entity.pdbx_description
1 polymer ?
#
loop_
_entity_poly.entity_id
_entity_poly.type
_entity_poly.pdbx_seq_one_letter_code
_entity_poly.pdbx_strand_id
1 'polypeptide(L)'
;MEVLAANTAKDVMLQLDVGTCIHAGSDPVAWIDSNPGRINSMHCKDWSPEADKQYQVLFGEGIAPWRKIFDAAEKTGGLEFYLVEQEGSRYEPLETVEKCYATFRKIHGA
;
A
#
# COMPACT_ATOMS: atom_id res chain seq x y z
N MET A 1 14.24 0.73 -5.97
CA MET A 1 13.89 1.64 -4.87
C MET A 1 15.02 1.88 -3.85
N GLU A 2 15.78 0.86 -3.49
CA GLU A 2 16.93 1.00 -2.56
C GLU A 2 17.95 2.05 -3.01
N VAL A 3 18.27 2.04 -4.30
CA VAL A 3 19.19 3.01 -4.89
C VAL A 3 18.66 4.44 -4.75
N LEU A 4 17.35 4.62 -4.99
CA LEU A 4 16.71 5.93 -4.82
C LEU A 4 16.73 6.38 -3.37
N ALA A 5 16.39 5.50 -2.43
CA ALA A 5 16.38 5.83 -1.02
C ALA A 5 17.77 6.19 -0.50
N ALA A 6 18.81 5.49 -0.96
CA ALA A 6 20.18 5.70 -0.52
C ALA A 6 20.85 6.92 -1.17
N ASN A 7 20.39 7.35 -2.35
CA ASN A 7 21.07 8.37 -3.16
C ASN A 7 20.26 9.65 -3.38
N THR A 8 19.16 9.83 -2.64
CA THR A 8 18.36 11.06 -2.70
C THR A 8 18.35 11.77 -1.36
N ALA A 9 18.16 13.09 -1.40
CA ALA A 9 18.03 13.91 -0.19
C ALA A 9 16.74 13.50 0.57
N LYS A 10 16.71 13.77 1.86
CA LYS A 10 15.59 13.40 2.74
C LYS A 10 14.27 14.10 2.39
N ASP A 11 14.35 15.23 1.72
CA ASP A 11 13.17 15.97 1.26
C ASP A 11 12.57 15.43 -0.05
N VAL A 12 13.24 14.48 -0.69
CA VAL A 12 12.67 13.74 -1.82
C VAL A 12 11.66 12.73 -1.27
N MET A 13 10.39 12.96 -1.57
CA MET A 13 9.31 12.08 -1.16
C MET A 13 9.41 10.72 -1.86
N LEU A 14 9.33 9.64 -1.08
CA LEU A 14 9.21 8.29 -1.61
C LEU A 14 7.78 7.82 -1.41
N GLN A 15 7.19 7.28 -2.47
CA GLN A 15 5.86 6.68 -2.44
C GLN A 15 5.98 5.17 -2.58
N LEU A 16 5.36 4.44 -1.67
CA LEU A 16 5.33 2.98 -1.71
C LEU A 16 4.01 2.50 -2.30
N ASP A 17 4.06 1.76 -3.38
CA ASP A 17 2.91 1.02 -3.91
C ASP A 17 2.97 -0.39 -3.36
N VAL A 18 2.06 -0.72 -2.46
CA VAL A 18 2.07 -1.99 -1.73
C VAL A 18 1.84 -3.17 -2.66
N GLY A 19 0.84 -3.09 -3.53
CA GLY A 19 0.53 -4.18 -4.46
C GLY A 19 1.69 -4.48 -5.42
N THR A 20 2.30 -3.44 -5.97
CA THR A 20 3.46 -3.59 -6.84
C THR A 20 4.67 -4.16 -6.10
N CYS A 21 4.90 -3.72 -4.87
CA CYS A 21 5.97 -4.24 -4.02
C CYS A 21 5.83 -5.76 -3.80
N ILE A 22 4.63 -6.21 -3.45
CA ILE A 22 4.34 -7.63 -3.22
C ILE A 22 4.44 -8.44 -4.52
N HIS A 23 3.89 -7.91 -5.61
CA HIS A 23 3.97 -8.56 -6.93
C HIS A 23 5.42 -8.75 -7.35
N ALA A 24 6.30 -7.82 -7.04
CA ALA A 24 7.73 -7.91 -7.31
C ALA A 24 8.48 -8.87 -6.36
N GLY A 25 7.79 -9.50 -5.43
CA GLY A 25 8.39 -10.43 -4.48
C GLY A 25 9.08 -9.77 -3.28
N SER A 26 8.78 -8.49 -3.03
CA SER A 26 9.36 -7.75 -1.90
C SER A 26 8.38 -7.64 -0.74
N ASP A 27 8.90 -7.36 0.44
CA ASP A 27 8.12 -7.22 1.67
C ASP A 27 7.91 -5.73 1.98
N PRO A 28 6.68 -5.21 1.90
CA PRO A 28 6.42 -3.80 2.16
C PRO A 28 6.70 -3.40 3.61
N VAL A 29 6.51 -4.28 4.58
CA VAL A 29 6.82 -4.00 5.99
C VAL A 29 8.32 -3.79 6.18
N ALA A 30 9.13 -4.68 5.59
CA ALA A 30 10.59 -4.56 5.64
C ALA A 30 11.07 -3.24 4.99
N TRP A 31 10.42 -2.81 3.90
CA TRP A 31 10.72 -1.54 3.23
C TRP A 31 10.46 -0.35 4.14
N ILE A 32 9.32 -0.33 4.81
CA ILE A 32 8.94 0.74 5.73
C ILE A 32 9.93 0.80 6.90
N ASP A 33 10.20 -0.36 7.51
CA ASP A 33 11.10 -0.45 8.67
C ASP A 33 12.54 -0.07 8.35
N SER A 34 13.00 -0.35 7.13
CA SER A 34 14.37 -0.05 6.70
C SER A 34 14.56 1.42 6.29
N ASN A 35 13.50 2.16 6.09
CA ASN A 35 13.55 3.55 5.62
C ASN A 35 12.70 4.47 6.50
N PRO A 36 13.01 4.56 7.80
CA PRO A 36 12.21 5.37 8.72
C PRO A 36 12.16 6.84 8.29
N GLY A 37 10.96 7.40 8.28
CA GLY A 37 10.72 8.79 7.91
C GLY A 37 10.83 9.12 6.43
N ARG A 38 11.13 8.14 5.56
CA ARG A 38 11.35 8.39 4.13
C ARG A 38 10.13 8.14 3.26
N ILE A 39 9.22 7.26 3.69
CA ILE A 39 8.02 6.92 2.93
C ILE A 39 6.89 7.82 3.41
N ASN A 40 6.61 8.85 2.63
CA ASN A 40 5.62 9.88 3.00
C ASN A 40 4.22 9.56 2.48
N SER A 41 4.13 8.75 1.45
CA SER A 41 2.87 8.43 0.78
C SER A 41 2.82 6.94 0.45
N MET A 42 1.63 6.37 0.51
CA MET A 42 1.42 4.96 0.23
C MET A 42 0.22 4.78 -0.69
N HIS A 43 0.40 4.06 -1.79
CA HIS A 43 -0.70 3.52 -2.57
C HIS A 43 -1.18 2.23 -1.90
N CYS A 44 -2.37 2.31 -1.32
CA CYS A 44 -3.03 1.17 -0.70
C CYS A 44 -3.75 0.37 -1.78
N LYS A 45 -2.96 -0.33 -2.57
CA LYS A 45 -3.39 -1.21 -3.65
C LYS A 45 -3.07 -2.63 -3.26
N ASP A 46 -4.05 -3.52 -3.33
CA ASP A 46 -3.86 -4.92 -3.01
C ASP A 46 -3.51 -5.73 -4.25
N TRP A 47 -3.08 -6.95 -4.04
CA TRP A 47 -2.70 -7.85 -5.12
C TRP A 47 -2.94 -9.30 -4.68
N SER A 48 -3.25 -10.15 -5.66
CA SER A 48 -3.41 -11.60 -5.46
C SER A 48 -2.58 -12.36 -6.49
N PRO A 49 -1.90 -13.45 -6.08
CA PRO A 49 -1.16 -14.29 -7.03
C PRO A 49 -2.06 -15.14 -7.91
N GLU A 50 -3.35 -15.22 -7.62
CA GLU A 50 -4.29 -15.99 -8.44
C GLU A 50 -4.44 -15.35 -9.81
N ALA A 51 -4.25 -16.16 -10.88
CA ALA A 51 -4.14 -15.68 -12.26
C ALA A 51 -5.35 -14.88 -12.76
N ASP A 52 -6.54 -15.16 -12.22
CA ASP A 52 -7.79 -14.52 -12.60
C ASP A 52 -8.12 -13.29 -11.73
N LYS A 53 -7.29 -12.97 -10.74
CA LYS A 53 -7.53 -11.88 -9.78
C LYS A 53 -6.51 -10.75 -9.91
N GLN A 54 -5.25 -11.01 -9.61
CA GLN A 54 -4.15 -10.04 -9.72
C GLN A 54 -4.50 -8.72 -9.01
N TYR A 55 -4.48 -7.60 -9.74
CA TYR A 55 -4.82 -6.27 -9.22
C TYR A 55 -6.32 -5.97 -9.21
N GLN A 56 -7.16 -6.90 -9.66
CA GLN A 56 -8.61 -6.71 -9.65
C GLN A 56 -9.24 -6.99 -8.28
N VAL A 57 -8.49 -7.56 -7.35
CA VAL A 57 -8.97 -7.71 -5.97
C VAL A 57 -9.14 -6.33 -5.34
N LEU A 58 -10.20 -6.16 -4.58
CA LEU A 58 -10.42 -4.93 -3.83
C LEU A 58 -9.42 -4.83 -2.67
N PHE A 59 -9.18 -3.62 -2.20
CA PHE A 59 -8.40 -3.40 -1.00
C PHE A 59 -8.89 -4.30 0.14
N GLY A 60 -7.96 -5.08 0.70
CA GLY A 60 -8.25 -6.04 1.77
C GLY A 60 -8.61 -7.44 1.31
N GLU A 61 -8.80 -7.67 -0.01
CA GLU A 61 -9.12 -8.98 -0.56
C GLU A 61 -7.90 -9.76 -1.09
N GLY A 62 -6.76 -9.10 -1.20
CA GLY A 62 -5.51 -9.72 -1.66
C GLY A 62 -4.68 -10.29 -0.52
N ILE A 63 -3.37 -10.41 -0.76
CA ILE A 63 -2.45 -11.01 0.21
C ILE A 63 -1.65 -10.00 1.03
N ALA A 64 -1.86 -8.70 0.83
CA ALA A 64 -1.15 -7.68 1.57
C ALA A 64 -1.51 -7.72 3.06
N PRO A 65 -0.51 -7.77 3.98
CA PRO A 65 -0.76 -7.79 5.41
C PRO A 65 -1.04 -6.37 5.94
N TRP A 66 -2.19 -5.82 5.61
CA TRP A 66 -2.52 -4.41 5.83
C TRP A 66 -2.35 -3.94 7.28
N ARG A 67 -2.77 -4.73 8.25
CA ARG A 67 -2.61 -4.34 9.66
C ARG A 67 -1.14 -4.14 10.01
N LYS A 68 -0.27 -5.06 9.60
CA LYS A 68 1.17 -4.96 9.84
C LYS A 68 1.78 -3.78 9.09
N ILE A 69 1.30 -3.51 7.87
CA ILE A 69 1.76 -2.39 7.05
C ILE A 69 1.44 -1.06 7.73
N PHE A 70 0.19 -0.89 8.18
CA PHE A 70 -0.23 0.33 8.88
C PHE A 70 0.51 0.52 10.20
N ASP A 71 0.67 -0.54 10.98
CA ASP A 71 1.42 -0.49 12.24
C ASP A 71 2.87 -0.05 12.00
N ALA A 72 3.53 -0.60 10.99
CA ALA A 72 4.90 -0.22 10.62
C ALA A 72 4.96 1.25 10.16
N ALA A 73 4.05 1.67 9.30
CA ALA A 73 4.01 3.02 8.77
C ALA A 73 3.82 4.06 9.88
N GLU A 74 2.94 3.81 10.80
CA GLU A 74 2.68 4.72 11.92
C GLU A 74 3.81 4.73 12.95
N LYS A 75 4.46 3.59 13.14
CA LYS A 75 5.61 3.48 14.03
C LYS A 75 6.80 4.29 13.56
N THR A 76 7.06 4.34 12.25
CA THR A 76 8.18 5.11 11.69
C THR A 76 7.91 6.61 11.65
N GLY A 77 6.64 7.04 11.74
CA GLY A 77 6.26 8.45 11.82
C GLY A 77 6.51 9.27 10.57
N GLY A 78 6.69 8.64 9.42
CA GLY A 78 6.99 9.34 8.17
C GLY A 78 5.83 9.47 7.19
N LEU A 79 4.79 8.67 7.37
CA LEU A 79 3.68 8.62 6.42
C LEU A 79 2.67 9.74 6.64
N GLU A 80 2.35 10.47 5.57
CA GLU A 80 1.38 11.57 5.60
C GLU A 80 0.09 11.23 4.85
N PHE A 81 0.18 10.38 3.81
CA PHE A 81 -0.96 10.10 2.94
C PHE A 81 -1.14 8.62 2.66
N TYR A 82 -2.35 8.13 2.89
CA TYR A 82 -2.81 6.84 2.42
C TYR A 82 -3.74 7.07 1.23
N LEU A 83 -3.37 6.55 0.06
CA LEU A 83 -4.12 6.69 -1.18
C LEU A 83 -4.65 5.31 -1.58
N VAL A 84 -5.92 5.06 -1.38
CA VAL A 84 -6.53 3.80 -1.83
C VAL A 84 -6.62 3.84 -3.35
N GLU A 85 -5.98 2.88 -4.01
CA GLU A 85 -5.94 2.77 -5.46
C GLU A 85 -6.51 1.43 -5.90
N GLN A 86 -7.28 1.45 -6.99
CA GLN A 86 -7.88 0.25 -7.55
C GLN A 86 -7.69 0.22 -9.07
N GLU A 87 -7.08 -0.85 -9.58
CA GLU A 87 -6.89 -1.08 -11.01
C GLU A 87 -7.89 -2.11 -11.53
N GLY A 88 -9.06 -1.65 -11.94
CA GLY A 88 -10.14 -2.53 -12.35
C GLY A 88 -10.88 -3.13 -11.17
N SER A 89 -12.06 -3.66 -11.44
CA SER A 89 -12.93 -4.23 -10.41
C SER A 89 -14.09 -4.97 -11.09
N ARG A 90 -14.69 -5.91 -10.37
CA ARG A 90 -15.93 -6.56 -10.78
C ARG A 90 -17.17 -5.73 -10.47
N TYR A 91 -17.00 -4.55 -9.91
CA TYR A 91 -18.06 -3.63 -9.55
C TYR A 91 -17.97 -2.33 -10.36
N GLU A 92 -19.04 -1.55 -10.35
CA GLU A 92 -19.02 -0.20 -10.90
C GLU A 92 -18.05 0.70 -10.13
N PRO A 93 -17.46 1.74 -10.76
CA PRO A 93 -16.41 2.55 -10.14
C PRO A 93 -16.77 3.13 -8.78
N LEU A 94 -17.95 3.73 -8.63
CA LEU A 94 -18.35 4.33 -7.35
C LEU A 94 -18.57 3.28 -6.27
N GLU A 95 -19.18 2.15 -6.63
CA GLU A 95 -19.35 1.03 -5.71
C GLU A 95 -17.99 0.48 -5.26
N THR A 96 -17.04 0.38 -6.17
CA THR A 96 -15.67 -0.03 -5.87
C THR A 96 -15.03 0.89 -4.84
N VAL A 97 -15.14 2.20 -5.03
CA VAL A 97 -14.60 3.20 -4.10
C VAL A 97 -15.23 3.07 -2.72
N GLU A 98 -16.55 2.92 -2.66
CA GLU A 98 -17.26 2.75 -1.39
C GLU A 98 -16.80 1.50 -0.62
N LYS A 99 -16.68 0.38 -1.32
CA LYS A 99 -16.22 -0.89 -0.73
C LYS A 99 -14.78 -0.80 -0.23
N CYS A 100 -13.90 -0.24 -1.02
CA CYS A 100 -12.49 -0.06 -0.64
C CYS A 100 -12.37 0.87 0.57
N TYR A 101 -13.10 1.98 0.57
CA TYR A 101 -13.09 2.92 1.68
C TYR A 101 -13.63 2.33 2.98
N ALA A 102 -14.72 1.59 2.90
CA ALA A 102 -15.29 0.91 4.06
C ALA A 102 -14.30 -0.11 4.65
N THR A 103 -13.63 -0.88 3.80
CA THR A 103 -12.62 -1.84 4.24
C THR A 103 -11.41 -1.12 4.84
N PHE A 104 -10.96 -0.04 4.20
CA PHE A 104 -9.86 0.77 4.74
C PHE A 104 -10.16 1.26 6.16
N ARG A 105 -11.32 1.85 6.37
CA ARG A 105 -11.74 2.32 7.70
C ARG A 105 -11.78 1.20 8.72
N LYS A 106 -12.25 0.04 8.32
CA LYS A 106 -12.35 -1.13 9.20
C LYS A 106 -10.97 -1.65 9.62
N ILE A 107 -10.03 -1.72 8.69
CA ILE A 107 -8.68 -2.25 8.95
C ILE A 107 -7.81 -1.20 9.64
N HIS A 108 -7.81 0.02 9.15
CA HIS A 108 -6.98 1.12 9.69
C HIS A 108 -7.52 1.66 11.01
N GLY A 109 -8.83 1.70 11.16
CA GLY A 109 -9.48 2.24 12.34
C GLY A 109 -9.77 3.75 12.28
N ALA A 110 -9.62 4.33 11.09
CA ALA A 110 -9.84 5.77 10.89
C ALA A 110 -11.33 6.16 10.81
#